data_258ef0a881a04b4d566d94b636806de2
#
_entry.id   258ef0a881a04b4d566d94b636806de2
#
_cell.length_a   1.000
_cell.length_b   1.000
_cell.length_c   1.000
_cell.angle_alpha   90.00
_cell.angle_beta   90.00
_cell.angle_gamma   90.00
#
_symmetry.space_group_name_H-M   'P 1'
#
loop_
_entity.id
_entity.type
_entity.pdbx_description
1 polymer ?
#
loop_
_entity_poly.entity_id
_entity_poly.type
_entity_poly.pdbx_seq_one_letter_code
_entity_poly.pdbx_strand_id
1 'polypeptide(L)'
;MIKERIKLAGKTVSERYDVVVIGGGLAGVCAAIAAARHGCKTVIIQNRPVFGGNSSSEIRVPPNGANNCNGWARETGIIEEILIEERARNHDLFISGRINSVWDLVLYEWILREPNLKYHLNTHAIGVLMKDDKHIDAVIAVQLGSEKTFLIYGKYFIDCTGDGTIGAAAGAEYRIGRESREEFNESLAPKDSDKMTQGSSLLFKSIYTGRKCIFSPPSWIERYSTEDSLYKRGHPPKDTPYGWKEYSGYWWIEVGAPFNTIEDNERIRDEVLRHLLGVWDHIKNTGIHDSEKQALDWVGMVLGKRESRRLIGDYILNQNDLESGRIFPDRIGYGGWFIDVHTMGGILAKNRAPEPSMDDPEYWEKTRVRIYSIPLRCIYSKNIENLLMAGRDISVTHVALGSTRLMLTCAILGQAAGTTASMCVKRNITPREIASNNTLIKELQQTLLKDDCYIPYVSNEDPKDLARKSKIHVSSTMPLMLEPTGEYLSLERDRSQIFPVSEDRIDEIWLYVKSNIDGVIGIELLPATDIWSFNENRVVLKSIEKNVSKGFEGWIKFNLNIKVNPKNCLLYTSDAADEGLGVDLGGRRI
;
A
#
# COMPACT_ATOMS: atom_id res chain seq x y z
N MET A 1 -42.41 1.77 28.17
CA MET A 1 -41.60 1.92 26.93
C MET A 1 -42.10 3.11 26.15
N ILE A 2 -41.39 4.23 26.21
CA ILE A 2 -41.68 5.42 25.39
C ILE A 2 -41.29 5.03 23.96
N LYS A 3 -42.32 4.89 23.08
CA LYS A 3 -42.06 4.80 21.64
C LYS A 3 -41.65 6.21 21.18
N GLU A 4 -40.37 6.53 21.26
CA GLU A 4 -39.84 7.74 20.65
C GLU A 4 -40.07 7.67 19.15
N ARG A 5 -40.90 8.53 18.62
CA ARG A 5 -41.07 8.71 17.18
C ARG A 5 -39.95 9.60 16.69
N ILE A 6 -38.89 9.03 16.16
CA ILE A 6 -37.84 9.79 15.49
C ILE A 6 -38.45 10.44 14.24
N LYS A 7 -38.42 11.75 14.19
CA LYS A 7 -38.78 12.51 13.00
C LYS A 7 -37.48 12.92 12.29
N LEU A 8 -37.34 12.49 11.05
CA LEU A 8 -36.22 12.88 10.20
C LEU A 8 -36.55 14.17 9.46
N ALA A 9 -35.59 15.09 9.32
CA ALA A 9 -35.67 16.18 8.37
C ALA A 9 -35.54 15.62 6.94
N GLY A 10 -36.27 16.18 6.00
CA GLY A 10 -36.17 15.80 4.59
C GLY A 10 -36.84 14.45 4.22
N LYS A 11 -36.61 14.03 2.97
CA LYS A 11 -37.29 12.90 2.34
C LYS A 11 -36.52 11.59 2.55
N THR A 12 -37.24 10.53 2.93
CA THR A 12 -36.71 9.17 2.87
C THR A 12 -36.83 8.61 1.45
N VAL A 13 -35.73 8.08 0.92
CA VAL A 13 -35.62 7.47 -0.42
C VAL A 13 -35.20 6.01 -0.25
N SER A 14 -35.94 5.11 -0.89
CA SER A 14 -35.59 3.68 -0.90
C SER A 14 -35.06 3.30 -2.27
N GLU A 15 -33.90 2.65 -2.30
CA GLU A 15 -33.25 2.17 -3.52
C GLU A 15 -32.85 0.69 -3.35
N ARG A 16 -32.73 -0.04 -4.47
CA ARG A 16 -32.39 -1.48 -4.45
C ARG A 16 -31.33 -1.82 -5.49
N TYR A 17 -30.31 -2.55 -5.04
CA TYR A 17 -29.15 -2.94 -5.83
C TYR A 17 -28.81 -4.42 -5.61
N ASP A 18 -27.93 -4.96 -6.45
CA ASP A 18 -27.33 -6.28 -6.23
C ASP A 18 -26.15 -6.17 -5.26
N VAL A 19 -25.30 -5.16 -5.45
CA VAL A 19 -24.12 -4.90 -4.62
C VAL A 19 -24.13 -3.46 -4.12
N VAL A 20 -23.95 -3.30 -2.83
CA VAL A 20 -23.82 -1.99 -2.15
C VAL A 20 -22.42 -1.85 -1.59
N VAL A 21 -21.67 -0.85 -2.07
CA VAL A 21 -20.31 -0.55 -1.61
C VAL A 21 -20.34 0.69 -0.73
N ILE A 22 -19.82 0.60 0.47
CA ILE A 22 -19.83 1.67 1.46
C ILE A 22 -18.41 2.14 1.76
N GLY A 23 -18.10 3.38 1.36
CA GLY A 23 -16.77 3.98 1.40
C GLY A 23 -16.16 4.10 -0.01
N GLY A 24 -15.81 5.33 -0.38
CA GLY A 24 -15.28 5.68 -1.71
C GLY A 24 -13.77 5.88 -1.72
N GLY A 25 -13.02 5.19 -0.84
CA GLY A 25 -11.57 5.05 -0.97
C GLY A 25 -11.18 4.20 -2.19
N LEU A 26 -9.89 4.02 -2.49
CA LEU A 26 -9.46 3.24 -3.66
C LEU A 26 -9.99 1.81 -3.65
N ALA A 27 -10.08 1.19 -2.47
CA ALA A 27 -10.71 -0.13 -2.34
C ALA A 27 -12.17 -0.13 -2.80
N GLY A 28 -12.97 0.84 -2.31
CA GLY A 28 -14.38 0.94 -2.67
C GLY A 28 -14.60 1.30 -4.14
N VAL A 29 -13.79 2.21 -4.69
CA VAL A 29 -13.84 2.55 -6.12
C VAL A 29 -13.59 1.31 -6.99
N CYS A 30 -12.51 0.56 -6.71
CA CYS A 30 -12.21 -0.67 -7.45
C CYS A 30 -13.27 -1.77 -7.25
N ALA A 31 -13.82 -1.90 -6.03
CA ALA A 31 -14.89 -2.86 -5.75
C ALA A 31 -16.18 -2.54 -6.52
N ALA A 32 -16.58 -1.27 -6.53
CA ALA A 32 -17.80 -0.84 -7.22
C ALA A 32 -17.68 -0.99 -8.74
N ILE A 33 -16.55 -0.59 -9.32
CA ILE A 33 -16.28 -0.75 -10.75
C ILE A 33 -16.25 -2.23 -11.14
N ALA A 34 -15.56 -3.08 -10.37
CA ALA A 34 -15.50 -4.52 -10.63
C ALA A 34 -16.90 -5.16 -10.62
N ALA A 35 -17.69 -4.90 -9.58
CA ALA A 35 -19.06 -5.44 -9.49
C ALA A 35 -19.94 -4.99 -10.67
N ALA A 36 -19.84 -3.70 -11.05
CA ALA A 36 -20.60 -3.13 -12.16
C ALA A 36 -20.18 -3.72 -13.53
N ARG A 37 -18.88 -3.86 -13.78
CA ARG A 37 -18.33 -4.49 -15.00
C ARG A 37 -18.76 -5.94 -15.16
N HIS A 38 -18.93 -6.63 -14.03
CA HIS A 38 -19.51 -7.99 -14.02
C HIS A 38 -21.03 -8.01 -14.09
N GLY A 39 -21.70 -6.89 -14.40
CA GLY A 39 -23.11 -6.80 -14.71
C GLY A 39 -24.05 -6.70 -13.50
N CYS A 40 -23.53 -6.51 -12.28
CA CYS A 40 -24.34 -6.25 -11.11
C CYS A 40 -24.85 -4.81 -11.10
N LYS A 41 -26.12 -4.61 -10.74
CA LYS A 41 -26.62 -3.29 -10.41
C LYS A 41 -25.98 -2.84 -9.10
N THR A 42 -25.05 -1.90 -9.17
CA THR A 42 -24.17 -1.53 -8.06
C THR A 42 -24.39 -0.06 -7.64
N VAL A 43 -24.22 0.22 -6.36
CA VAL A 43 -24.12 1.58 -5.83
C VAL A 43 -22.89 1.72 -4.95
N ILE A 44 -22.21 2.89 -5.03
CA ILE A 44 -21.16 3.28 -4.10
C ILE A 44 -21.60 4.52 -3.30
N ILE A 45 -21.38 4.46 -1.98
CA ILE A 45 -21.73 5.52 -1.04
C ILE A 45 -20.45 6.11 -0.47
N GLN A 46 -20.30 7.43 -0.52
CA GLN A 46 -19.14 8.13 0.03
C GLN A 46 -19.59 9.29 0.92
N ASN A 47 -19.04 9.37 2.12
CA ASN A 47 -19.37 10.38 3.11
C ASN A 47 -18.79 11.79 2.83
N ARG A 48 -17.91 11.92 1.81
CA ARG A 48 -17.25 13.16 1.40
C ARG A 48 -17.60 13.53 -0.04
N PRO A 49 -17.29 14.77 -0.47
CA PRO A 49 -17.62 15.25 -1.82
C PRO A 49 -16.77 14.62 -2.93
N VAL A 50 -15.70 13.92 -2.59
CA VAL A 50 -14.73 13.33 -3.53
C VAL A 50 -14.47 11.85 -3.22
N PHE A 51 -14.09 11.09 -4.23
CA PHE A 51 -13.55 9.74 -4.08
C PHE A 51 -12.06 9.77 -3.75
N GLY A 52 -11.47 8.60 -3.45
CA GLY A 52 -10.04 8.43 -3.19
C GLY A 52 -9.67 8.16 -1.73
N GLY A 53 -10.53 8.47 -0.77
CA GLY A 53 -10.24 8.24 0.65
C GLY A 53 -8.99 8.99 1.10
N ASN A 54 -8.00 8.30 1.66
CA ASN A 54 -6.74 8.92 2.07
C ASN A 54 -5.94 9.52 0.90
N SER A 55 -6.14 9.05 -0.35
CA SER A 55 -5.49 9.62 -1.53
C SER A 55 -6.24 10.80 -2.13
N SER A 56 -7.41 11.19 -1.61
CA SER A 56 -8.13 12.36 -2.11
C SER A 56 -7.36 13.67 -1.89
N SER A 57 -7.70 14.71 -2.64
CA SER A 57 -7.11 16.04 -2.48
C SER A 57 -7.36 16.66 -1.09
N GLU A 58 -8.33 16.13 -0.32
CA GLU A 58 -8.61 16.56 1.04
C GLU A 58 -7.59 16.08 2.07
N ILE A 59 -6.89 14.94 1.79
CA ILE A 59 -5.95 14.32 2.72
C ILE A 59 -4.53 14.26 2.13
N ARG A 60 -4.41 13.92 0.84
CA ARG A 60 -3.17 13.93 0.03
C ARG A 60 -2.11 12.91 0.46
N VAL A 61 -2.50 11.76 0.99
CA VAL A 61 -1.56 10.65 1.18
C VAL A 61 -1.33 9.97 -0.18
N PRO A 62 -0.07 9.84 -0.65
CA PRO A 62 0.21 9.17 -1.92
C PRO A 62 -0.21 7.69 -1.86
N PRO A 63 -0.80 7.17 -2.95
CA PRO A 63 -1.14 5.75 -3.04
C PRO A 63 0.13 4.92 -3.22
N ASN A 64 0.51 4.18 -2.18
CA ASN A 64 1.63 3.25 -2.18
C ASN A 64 1.13 1.82 -2.09
N GLY A 65 2.00 0.87 -2.44
CA GLY A 65 1.74 -0.56 -2.41
C GLY A 65 3.02 -1.39 -2.47
N ALA A 66 2.92 -2.64 -2.86
CA ALA A 66 4.05 -3.56 -2.98
C ALA A 66 5.11 -3.06 -3.99
N ASN A 67 4.69 -2.37 -5.05
CA ASN A 67 5.55 -1.81 -6.09
C ASN A 67 6.60 -0.81 -5.56
N ASN A 68 6.36 -0.17 -4.45
CA ASN A 68 7.30 0.80 -3.87
C ASN A 68 8.46 0.13 -3.12
N CYS A 69 8.27 -1.11 -2.67
CA CYS A 69 9.28 -1.87 -1.91
C CYS A 69 9.89 -3.02 -2.72
N ASN A 70 9.21 -3.45 -3.78
CA ASN A 70 9.59 -4.60 -4.59
C ASN A 70 9.68 -4.16 -6.05
N GLY A 71 10.89 -4.08 -6.61
CA GLY A 71 11.15 -3.50 -7.93
C GLY A 71 10.39 -4.14 -9.11
N TRP A 72 9.92 -5.38 -8.93
CA TRP A 72 9.17 -6.13 -9.95
C TRP A 72 7.69 -6.29 -9.63
N ALA A 73 7.23 -5.80 -8.47
CA ALA A 73 5.82 -5.81 -8.12
C ALA A 73 5.09 -4.67 -8.80
N ARG A 74 3.85 -4.93 -9.16
CA ARG A 74 2.97 -3.93 -9.78
C ARG A 74 1.52 -4.31 -9.48
N GLU A 75 0.82 -3.44 -8.80
CA GLU A 75 -0.61 -3.58 -8.62
C GLU A 75 -1.31 -3.27 -9.95
N THR A 76 -1.87 -4.30 -10.57
CA THR A 76 -2.54 -4.25 -11.88
C THR A 76 -4.06 -4.19 -11.75
N GLY A 77 -4.79 -4.31 -12.84
CA GLY A 77 -6.24 -4.23 -12.89
C GLY A 77 -6.78 -2.81 -12.89
N ILE A 78 -7.94 -2.60 -12.32
CA ILE A 78 -8.68 -1.32 -12.34
C ILE A 78 -7.82 -0.18 -11.79
N ILE A 79 -7.08 -0.41 -10.71
CA ILE A 79 -6.24 0.64 -10.14
C ILE A 79 -5.12 1.09 -11.09
N GLU A 80 -4.53 0.18 -11.85
CA GLU A 80 -3.52 0.54 -12.83
C GLU A 80 -4.10 1.33 -14.00
N GLU A 81 -5.27 0.93 -14.52
CA GLU A 81 -5.98 1.70 -15.53
C GLU A 81 -6.19 3.15 -15.09
N ILE A 82 -6.62 3.36 -13.83
CA ILE A 82 -6.83 4.68 -13.23
C ILE A 82 -5.50 5.46 -13.11
N LEU A 83 -4.43 4.82 -12.64
CA LEU A 83 -3.12 5.45 -12.49
C LEU A 83 -2.52 5.87 -13.83
N ILE A 84 -2.68 5.05 -14.88
CA ILE A 84 -2.22 5.38 -16.24
C ILE A 84 -2.98 6.60 -16.77
N GLU A 85 -4.31 6.65 -16.59
CA GLU A 85 -5.09 7.79 -17.05
C GLU A 85 -4.79 9.06 -16.25
N GLU A 86 -4.56 8.95 -14.95
CA GLU A 86 -4.12 10.07 -14.14
C GLU A 86 -2.82 10.68 -14.69
N ARG A 87 -1.84 9.85 -15.05
CA ARG A 87 -0.59 10.32 -15.66
C ARG A 87 -0.80 11.03 -17.00
N ALA A 88 -1.78 10.60 -17.77
CA ALA A 88 -2.10 11.23 -19.06
C ALA A 88 -2.79 12.61 -18.88
N ARG A 89 -3.49 12.84 -17.79
CA ARG A 89 -4.29 14.05 -17.55
C ARG A 89 -3.67 15.04 -16.58
N ASN A 90 -2.90 14.54 -15.62
CA ASN A 90 -2.31 15.37 -14.59
C ASN A 90 -0.96 15.87 -15.06
N HIS A 91 -0.89 17.14 -15.41
CA HIS A 91 0.33 17.79 -15.89
C HIS A 91 1.29 18.20 -14.76
N ASP A 92 0.99 17.86 -13.51
CA ASP A 92 1.95 18.04 -12.43
C ASP A 92 3.11 17.07 -12.62
N LEU A 93 4.29 17.61 -12.91
CA LEU A 93 5.52 16.84 -13.18
C LEU A 93 6.05 16.13 -11.92
N PHE A 94 5.45 16.35 -10.78
CA PHE A 94 5.93 15.83 -9.50
C PHE A 94 5.44 14.39 -9.27
N ILE A 95 6.30 13.44 -9.58
CA ILE A 95 6.01 11.99 -9.53
C ILE A 95 5.83 11.46 -8.10
N SER A 96 6.37 12.13 -7.08
CA SER A 96 6.40 11.63 -5.71
C SER A 96 5.17 12.00 -4.87
N GLY A 97 3.98 11.61 -5.35
CA GLY A 97 2.81 11.55 -4.46
C GLY A 97 2.13 12.88 -4.15
N ARG A 98 2.20 13.86 -5.04
CA ARG A 98 1.33 15.02 -4.92
C ARG A 98 -0.06 14.67 -5.45
N ILE A 99 -0.98 14.50 -4.54
CA ILE A 99 -2.38 14.36 -4.87
C ILE A 99 -3.01 15.74 -4.96
N ASN A 100 -3.65 16.03 -6.09
CA ASN A 100 -4.39 17.25 -6.36
C ASN A 100 -5.83 16.92 -6.78
N SER A 101 -6.63 17.95 -7.09
CA SER A 101 -8.03 17.78 -7.48
C SER A 101 -8.23 17.11 -8.86
N VAL A 102 -7.19 17.03 -9.69
CA VAL A 102 -7.25 16.29 -10.96
C VAL A 102 -7.37 14.78 -10.70
N TRP A 103 -6.70 14.28 -9.67
CA TRP A 103 -6.88 12.91 -9.21
C TRP A 103 -8.33 12.61 -8.80
N ASP A 104 -8.96 13.50 -8.01
CA ASP A 104 -10.36 13.36 -7.61
C ASP A 104 -11.29 13.33 -8.84
N LEU A 105 -11.02 14.18 -9.83
CA LEU A 105 -11.78 14.23 -11.08
C LEU A 105 -11.64 12.93 -11.87
N VAL A 106 -10.43 12.36 -11.98
CA VAL A 106 -10.19 11.08 -12.65
C VAL A 106 -11.01 9.98 -11.99
N LEU A 107 -10.95 9.86 -10.66
CA LEU A 107 -11.73 8.86 -9.92
C LEU A 107 -13.25 9.04 -10.12
N TYR A 108 -13.73 10.30 -10.11
CA TYR A 108 -15.13 10.60 -10.35
C TYR A 108 -15.58 10.16 -11.75
N GLU A 109 -14.81 10.47 -12.78
CA GLU A 109 -15.12 10.05 -14.15
C GLU A 109 -15.08 8.54 -14.35
N TRP A 110 -14.18 7.83 -13.67
CA TRP A 110 -14.15 6.36 -13.71
C TRP A 110 -15.44 5.73 -13.15
N ILE A 111 -16.03 6.32 -12.11
CA ILE A 111 -17.34 5.92 -11.61
C ILE A 111 -18.45 6.20 -12.63
N LEU A 112 -18.40 7.37 -13.30
CA LEU A 112 -19.40 7.75 -14.30
C LEU A 112 -19.40 6.89 -15.56
N ARG A 113 -18.28 6.30 -15.93
CA ARG A 113 -18.14 5.45 -17.11
C ARG A 113 -18.89 4.13 -17.01
N GLU A 114 -19.16 3.67 -15.80
CA GLU A 114 -19.77 2.35 -15.58
C GLU A 114 -21.31 2.44 -15.60
N PRO A 115 -21.99 1.90 -16.63
CA PRO A 115 -23.43 2.09 -16.81
C PRO A 115 -24.27 1.42 -15.70
N ASN A 116 -23.73 0.38 -15.07
CA ASN A 116 -24.40 -0.35 -13.98
C ASN A 116 -24.08 0.23 -12.59
N LEU A 117 -23.33 1.32 -12.50
CA LEU A 117 -22.89 1.91 -11.24
C LEU A 117 -23.61 3.23 -10.95
N LYS A 118 -24.24 3.30 -9.79
CA LYS A 118 -24.75 4.54 -9.20
C LYS A 118 -23.82 5.00 -8.07
N TYR A 119 -23.86 6.28 -7.74
CA TYR A 119 -23.08 6.82 -6.62
C TYR A 119 -23.86 7.84 -5.80
N HIS A 120 -23.50 7.94 -4.52
CA HIS A 120 -23.97 8.97 -3.62
C HIS A 120 -22.77 9.58 -2.89
N LEU A 121 -22.42 10.82 -3.22
CA LEU A 121 -21.41 11.61 -2.50
C LEU A 121 -22.08 12.40 -1.36
N ASN A 122 -21.27 12.88 -0.40
CA ASN A 122 -21.75 13.56 0.82
C ASN A 122 -22.80 12.72 1.57
N THR A 123 -22.71 11.41 1.47
CA THR A 123 -23.71 10.48 1.98
C THR A 123 -23.07 9.57 3.01
N HIS A 124 -23.37 9.80 4.26
CA HIS A 124 -22.81 9.09 5.40
C HIS A 124 -23.69 7.92 5.81
N ALA A 125 -23.14 6.71 5.74
CA ALA A 125 -23.81 5.51 6.23
C ALA A 125 -23.75 5.50 7.76
N ILE A 126 -24.91 5.44 8.40
CA ILE A 126 -25.07 5.58 9.85
C ILE A 126 -25.55 4.30 10.55
N GLY A 127 -25.91 3.29 9.79
CA GLY A 127 -26.41 2.02 10.34
C GLY A 127 -26.92 1.07 9.27
N VAL A 128 -27.47 -0.04 9.73
CA VAL A 128 -28.03 -1.09 8.87
C VAL A 128 -29.42 -1.51 9.35
N LEU A 129 -30.21 -2.03 8.42
CA LEU A 129 -31.38 -2.87 8.70
C LEU A 129 -30.95 -4.32 8.48
N MET A 130 -31.11 -5.14 9.52
CA MET A 130 -30.85 -6.57 9.42
C MET A 130 -32.12 -7.31 8.95
N LYS A 131 -31.96 -8.26 8.05
CA LYS A 131 -33.01 -9.17 7.64
C LYS A 131 -33.21 -10.28 8.69
N ASP A 132 -32.10 -10.76 9.23
CA ASP A 132 -31.95 -11.73 10.28
C ASP A 132 -30.58 -11.53 10.96
N ASP A 133 -30.19 -12.41 11.89
CA ASP A 133 -28.93 -12.27 12.67
C ASP A 133 -27.66 -12.36 11.81
N LYS A 134 -27.77 -12.80 10.54
CA LYS A 134 -26.62 -13.06 9.66
C LYS A 134 -26.64 -12.30 8.34
N HIS A 135 -27.74 -11.63 8.02
CA HIS A 135 -27.90 -10.97 6.74
C HIS A 135 -28.30 -9.51 6.91
N ILE A 136 -27.57 -8.63 6.28
CA ILE A 136 -27.96 -7.22 6.11
C ILE A 136 -29.05 -7.16 5.02
N ASP A 137 -30.11 -6.41 5.26
CA ASP A 137 -31.15 -6.11 4.28
C ASP A 137 -30.89 -4.77 3.58
N ALA A 138 -30.56 -3.73 4.36
CA ALA A 138 -30.27 -2.41 3.84
C ALA A 138 -29.27 -1.63 4.68
N VAL A 139 -28.60 -0.67 4.04
CA VAL A 139 -27.80 0.38 4.70
C VAL A 139 -28.65 1.62 4.87
N ILE A 140 -28.60 2.25 6.05
CA ILE A 140 -29.20 3.53 6.34
C ILE A 140 -28.12 4.60 6.15
N ALA A 141 -28.38 5.57 5.29
CA ALA A 141 -27.43 6.66 5.02
C ALA A 141 -28.13 8.02 4.96
N VAL A 142 -27.42 9.05 5.41
CA VAL A 142 -27.87 10.44 5.38
C VAL A 142 -27.01 11.25 4.42
N GLN A 143 -27.64 11.93 3.46
CA GLN A 143 -26.93 12.79 2.52
C GLN A 143 -26.93 14.24 3.05
N LEU A 144 -25.74 14.75 3.29
CA LEU A 144 -25.54 16.14 3.69
C LEU A 144 -25.91 17.08 2.54
N GLY A 145 -26.46 18.25 2.87
CA GLY A 145 -26.85 19.26 1.89
C GLY A 145 -28.20 19.05 1.20
N SER A 146 -28.62 17.77 1.01
CA SER A 146 -29.97 17.48 0.47
C SER A 146 -30.96 17.03 1.54
N GLU A 147 -30.49 16.79 2.77
CA GLU A 147 -31.26 16.30 3.92
C GLU A 147 -32.00 14.98 3.67
N LYS A 148 -31.64 14.24 2.61
CA LYS A 148 -32.26 12.95 2.29
C LYS A 148 -31.71 11.84 3.20
N THR A 149 -32.62 10.98 3.65
CA THR A 149 -32.25 9.69 4.24
C THR A 149 -32.47 8.60 3.21
N PHE A 150 -31.46 7.80 2.97
CA PHE A 150 -31.52 6.66 2.06
C PHE A 150 -31.64 5.36 2.85
N LEU A 151 -32.55 4.48 2.37
CA LEU A 151 -32.60 3.08 2.71
C LEU A 151 -32.13 2.31 1.46
N ILE A 152 -30.91 1.82 1.49
CA ILE A 152 -30.25 1.21 0.33
C ILE A 152 -30.19 -0.30 0.54
N TYR A 153 -31.15 -0.98 -0.09
CA TYR A 153 -31.29 -2.44 -0.05
C TYR A 153 -30.29 -3.10 -0.98
N GLY A 154 -29.69 -4.22 -0.55
CA GLY A 154 -28.73 -4.98 -1.33
C GLY A 154 -28.80 -6.48 -1.12
N LYS A 155 -28.26 -7.25 -2.07
CA LYS A 155 -28.02 -8.68 -1.87
C LYS A 155 -26.71 -8.91 -1.13
N TYR A 156 -25.65 -8.18 -1.53
CA TYR A 156 -24.33 -8.19 -0.92
C TYR A 156 -23.85 -6.78 -0.60
N PHE A 157 -23.12 -6.65 0.49
CA PHE A 157 -22.57 -5.40 1.01
C PHE A 157 -21.05 -5.52 1.10
N ILE A 158 -20.34 -4.45 0.72
CA ILE A 158 -18.87 -4.39 0.83
C ILE A 158 -18.51 -3.21 1.70
N ASP A 159 -18.02 -3.48 2.93
CA ASP A 159 -17.53 -2.44 3.83
C ASP A 159 -16.13 -2.00 3.36
N CYS A 160 -16.06 -0.77 2.81
CA CYS A 160 -14.84 -0.09 2.42
C CYS A 160 -14.69 1.23 3.20
N THR A 161 -15.34 1.34 4.36
CA THR A 161 -15.29 2.55 5.20
C THR A 161 -13.91 2.77 5.80
N GLY A 162 -13.09 1.71 5.84
CA GLY A 162 -11.78 1.68 6.46
C GLY A 162 -11.83 1.63 7.99
N ASP A 163 -12.97 1.95 8.58
CA ASP A 163 -13.24 1.87 10.00
C ASP A 163 -14.13 0.66 10.37
N GLY A 164 -14.53 -0.16 9.38
CA GLY A 164 -15.43 -1.30 9.60
C GLY A 164 -16.80 -0.88 10.15
N THR A 165 -17.31 0.28 9.70
CA THR A 165 -18.50 0.91 10.27
C THR A 165 -19.74 0.07 10.05
N ILE A 166 -19.91 -0.48 8.84
CA ILE A 166 -21.08 -1.29 8.49
C ILE A 166 -21.00 -2.68 9.13
N GLY A 167 -19.79 -3.26 9.13
CA GLY A 167 -19.57 -4.52 9.84
C GLY A 167 -19.94 -4.41 11.32
N ALA A 168 -19.44 -3.38 12.01
CA ALA A 168 -19.76 -3.14 13.43
C ALA A 168 -21.25 -2.89 13.66
N ALA A 169 -21.92 -2.12 12.79
CA ALA A 169 -23.35 -1.86 12.88
C ALA A 169 -24.19 -3.14 12.65
N ALA A 170 -23.72 -4.06 11.81
CA ALA A 170 -24.35 -5.34 11.54
C ALA A 170 -24.07 -6.41 12.60
N GLY A 171 -23.23 -6.12 13.60
CA GLY A 171 -22.82 -7.11 14.60
C GLY A 171 -21.76 -8.10 14.11
N ALA A 172 -20.98 -7.72 13.07
CA ALA A 172 -19.82 -8.50 12.66
C ALA A 172 -18.75 -8.52 13.76
N GLU A 173 -18.08 -9.65 13.93
CA GLU A 173 -16.94 -9.75 14.83
C GLU A 173 -15.82 -8.82 14.34
N TYR A 174 -15.16 -8.11 15.26
CA TYR A 174 -14.01 -7.25 14.94
C TYR A 174 -13.02 -7.17 16.09
N ARG A 175 -11.82 -6.71 15.77
CA ARG A 175 -10.77 -6.37 16.72
C ARG A 175 -10.41 -4.89 16.63
N ILE A 176 -9.89 -4.34 17.71
CA ILE A 176 -9.30 -3.00 17.80
C ILE A 176 -8.13 -3.04 18.77
N GLY A 177 -7.01 -2.36 18.41
CA GLY A 177 -5.80 -2.40 19.23
C GLY A 177 -4.86 -3.53 18.81
N ARG A 178 -3.87 -3.83 19.69
CA ARG A 178 -2.80 -4.78 19.39
C ARG A 178 -3.05 -6.12 20.06
N GLU A 179 -2.82 -7.19 19.31
CA GLU A 179 -2.76 -8.56 19.82
C GLU A 179 -1.49 -8.74 20.67
N SER A 180 -1.53 -9.68 21.64
CA SER A 180 -0.32 -10.10 22.36
C SER A 180 0.59 -10.93 21.45
N ARG A 181 1.89 -10.91 21.73
CA ARG A 181 2.87 -11.73 21.03
C ARG A 181 2.50 -13.20 20.98
N GLU A 182 2.00 -13.73 22.09
CA GLU A 182 1.70 -15.16 22.22
C GLU A 182 0.50 -15.59 21.39
N GLU A 183 -0.47 -14.70 21.12
CA GLU A 183 -1.72 -15.07 20.43
C GLU A 183 -1.48 -15.57 19.02
N PHE A 184 -0.56 -14.94 18.26
CA PHE A 184 -0.20 -15.31 16.89
C PHE A 184 1.29 -15.63 16.72
N ASN A 185 2.05 -15.68 17.81
CA ASN A 185 3.51 -15.85 17.80
C ASN A 185 4.22 -14.79 16.93
N GLU A 186 3.80 -13.54 17.05
CA GLU A 186 4.32 -12.40 16.26
C GLU A 186 5.46 -11.70 17.02
N SER A 187 6.67 -11.70 16.43
CA SER A 187 7.86 -11.14 17.08
C SER A 187 7.78 -9.61 17.27
N LEU A 188 7.04 -8.91 16.41
CA LEU A 188 6.84 -7.45 16.46
C LEU A 188 5.64 -7.02 17.33
N ALA A 189 4.81 -7.96 17.78
CA ALA A 189 3.69 -7.67 18.67
C ALA A 189 4.17 -7.37 20.10
N PRO A 190 3.42 -6.57 20.88
CA PRO A 190 3.71 -6.32 22.28
C PRO A 190 3.56 -7.62 23.11
N LYS A 191 4.16 -7.64 24.31
CA LYS A 191 4.04 -8.79 25.21
C LYS A 191 2.57 -9.04 25.58
N ASP A 192 1.87 -8.01 25.96
CA ASP A 192 0.47 -8.05 26.37
C ASP A 192 -0.40 -7.29 25.38
N SER A 193 -1.61 -7.79 25.11
CA SER A 193 -2.58 -7.10 24.25
C SER A 193 -3.05 -5.78 24.85
N ASP A 194 -3.36 -4.82 24.00
CA ASP A 194 -3.91 -3.52 24.40
C ASP A 194 -4.87 -2.95 23.34
N LYS A 195 -5.39 -1.74 23.61
CA LYS A 195 -6.32 -1.05 22.71
C LYS A 195 -5.63 0.04 21.87
N MET A 196 -4.31 0.10 21.86
CA MET A 196 -3.57 1.11 21.11
C MET A 196 -3.64 0.83 19.60
N THR A 197 -3.84 1.87 18.82
CA THR A 197 -3.87 1.83 17.37
C THR A 197 -2.83 2.79 16.80
N GLN A 198 -2.41 2.54 15.56
CA GLN A 198 -1.57 3.48 14.82
C GLN A 198 -2.29 4.81 14.64
N GLY A 199 -1.53 5.91 14.63
CA GLY A 199 -2.06 7.26 14.62
C GLY A 199 -2.69 7.68 13.30
N SER A 200 -3.36 8.83 13.37
CA SER A 200 -3.89 9.55 12.22
C SER A 200 -3.08 10.81 11.97
N SER A 201 -2.84 11.16 10.71
CA SER A 201 -2.01 12.29 10.31
C SER A 201 -2.81 13.39 9.63
N LEU A 202 -2.30 14.63 9.75
CA LEU A 202 -2.58 15.71 8.81
C LEU A 202 -1.30 16.06 8.04
N LEU A 203 -1.47 16.47 6.81
CA LEU A 203 -0.36 16.91 5.96
C LEU A 203 -0.49 18.41 5.67
N PHE A 204 0.61 19.03 5.30
CA PHE A 204 0.65 20.38 4.77
C PHE A 204 1.58 20.47 3.56
N LYS A 205 1.48 21.55 2.82
CA LYS A 205 2.35 21.89 1.71
C LYS A 205 2.73 23.36 1.77
N SER A 206 3.99 23.68 1.54
CA SER A 206 4.47 25.04 1.33
C SER A 206 4.58 25.38 -0.16
N ILE A 207 4.67 26.66 -0.45
CA ILE A 207 4.97 27.21 -1.76
C ILE A 207 6.11 28.21 -1.68
N TYR A 208 6.99 28.19 -2.68
CA TYR A 208 8.03 29.21 -2.83
C TYR A 208 7.45 30.47 -3.47
N THR A 209 7.56 31.60 -2.79
CA THR A 209 6.92 32.87 -3.19
C THR A 209 7.89 33.84 -3.89
N GLY A 210 9.18 33.53 -3.92
CA GLY A 210 10.23 34.43 -4.44
C GLY A 210 10.57 35.61 -3.53
N ARG A 211 9.77 35.90 -2.53
CA ARG A 211 9.92 37.02 -1.59
C ARG A 211 9.82 36.55 -0.14
N LYS A 212 10.38 37.32 0.79
CA LYS A 212 10.29 37.07 2.24
C LYS A 212 8.81 37.08 2.68
N CYS A 213 8.40 36.03 3.35
CA CYS A 213 7.07 35.85 3.93
C CYS A 213 7.19 35.68 5.44
N ILE A 214 6.35 36.38 6.19
CA ILE A 214 6.28 36.28 7.65
C ILE A 214 5.22 35.25 8.01
N PHE A 215 5.49 34.40 9.00
CA PHE A 215 4.50 33.57 9.66
C PHE A 215 4.41 33.97 11.13
N SER A 216 3.21 34.39 11.54
CA SER A 216 2.89 34.68 12.94
C SER A 216 2.14 33.48 13.52
N PRO A 217 2.80 32.67 14.36
CA PRO A 217 2.19 31.45 14.86
C PRO A 217 1.07 31.75 15.85
N PRO A 218 -0.06 31.01 15.75
CA PRO A 218 -1.13 31.10 16.75
C PRO A 218 -0.64 30.72 18.14
N SER A 219 -1.27 31.28 19.19
CA SER A 219 -0.87 31.02 20.58
C SER A 219 -1.14 29.58 21.05
N TRP A 220 -2.02 28.87 20.39
CA TRP A 220 -2.47 27.51 20.78
C TRP A 220 -1.63 26.37 20.20
N ILE A 221 -0.58 26.66 19.41
CA ILE A 221 0.26 25.60 18.82
C ILE A 221 1.29 25.04 19.81
N GLU A 222 1.77 23.82 19.56
CA GLU A 222 2.94 23.28 20.25
C GLU A 222 4.21 23.97 19.73
N ARG A 223 5.20 24.19 20.61
CA ARG A 223 6.45 24.87 20.25
C ARG A 223 7.61 23.88 20.15
N TYR A 224 8.30 23.93 19.03
CA TYR A 224 9.52 23.16 18.75
C TYR A 224 10.66 24.12 18.49
N SER A 225 11.45 24.46 19.51
CA SER A 225 12.48 25.50 19.43
C SER A 225 13.82 24.99 18.89
N THR A 226 14.07 23.69 18.91
CA THR A 226 15.32 23.06 18.49
C THR A 226 15.05 21.80 17.66
N GLU A 227 16.02 21.35 16.84
CA GLU A 227 15.97 20.07 16.12
C GLU A 227 15.73 18.88 17.07
N ASP A 228 16.38 18.87 18.24
CA ASP A 228 16.25 17.81 19.23
C ASP A 228 14.82 17.69 19.77
N SER A 229 14.03 18.78 19.73
CA SER A 229 12.61 18.72 20.12
C SER A 229 11.74 17.90 19.17
N LEU A 230 12.24 17.60 17.97
CA LEU A 230 11.63 16.75 16.94
C LEU A 230 12.41 15.43 16.76
N TYR A 231 12.81 14.80 17.84
CA TYR A 231 13.63 13.58 17.88
C TYR A 231 13.41 12.64 16.70
N LYS A 232 14.43 12.43 15.84
CA LYS A 232 14.44 11.61 14.62
C LYS A 232 13.29 11.88 13.62
N ARG A 233 12.56 12.99 13.76
CA ARG A 233 11.47 13.39 12.86
C ARG A 233 11.99 14.33 11.79
N GLY A 234 12.68 13.75 10.80
CA GLY A 234 13.27 14.51 9.70
C GLY A 234 12.22 15.29 8.90
N HIS A 235 12.52 16.55 8.62
CA HIS A 235 11.65 17.45 7.86
C HIS A 235 12.43 18.27 6.80
N PRO A 236 13.29 17.60 5.98
CA PRO A 236 14.01 18.27 4.91
C PRO A 236 13.04 18.81 3.85
N PRO A 237 13.39 19.91 3.18
CA PRO A 237 12.65 20.35 2.01
C PRO A 237 12.83 19.35 0.86
N LYS A 238 11.83 19.27 -0.02
CA LYS A 238 11.84 18.44 -1.23
C LYS A 238 12.15 19.30 -2.45
N ASP A 239 12.98 18.80 -3.34
CA ASP A 239 13.22 19.43 -4.63
C ASP A 239 11.97 19.36 -5.50
N THR A 240 11.67 20.45 -6.19
CA THR A 240 10.60 20.49 -7.18
C THR A 240 11.17 20.49 -8.60
N PRO A 241 10.42 20.00 -9.59
CA PRO A 241 10.83 20.06 -11.00
C PRO A 241 11.04 21.49 -11.53
N TYR A 242 10.58 22.48 -10.76
CA TYR A 242 10.62 23.90 -11.15
C TYR A 242 11.85 24.64 -10.58
N GLY A 243 12.81 23.93 -9.95
CA GLY A 243 14.05 24.48 -9.46
C GLY A 243 13.98 25.16 -8.08
N TRP A 244 12.87 25.04 -7.38
CA TRP A 244 12.78 25.47 -5.98
C TRP A 244 12.46 24.29 -5.05
N LYS A 245 12.61 24.52 -3.76
CA LYS A 245 12.29 23.54 -2.71
C LYS A 245 10.93 23.82 -2.11
N GLU A 246 10.28 22.78 -1.57
CA GLU A 246 9.07 22.89 -0.79
C GLU A 246 9.13 22.00 0.45
N TYR A 247 8.40 22.38 1.48
CA TYR A 247 8.19 21.59 2.70
C TYR A 247 6.83 20.93 2.64
N SER A 248 6.79 19.59 2.63
CA SER A 248 5.53 18.86 2.49
C SER A 248 5.64 17.39 2.85
N GLY A 249 4.49 16.77 3.18
CA GLY A 249 4.34 15.32 3.25
C GLY A 249 5.03 14.66 4.43
N TYR A 250 5.12 15.32 5.56
CA TYR A 250 5.66 14.76 6.80
C TYR A 250 4.63 13.89 7.48
N TRP A 251 4.57 12.63 7.05
CA TRP A 251 3.62 11.62 7.49
C TRP A 251 3.65 11.35 9.01
N TRP A 252 4.80 11.60 9.66
CA TRP A 252 5.01 11.41 11.09
C TRP A 252 4.34 12.48 11.97
N ILE A 253 3.73 13.51 11.39
CA ILE A 253 2.85 14.43 12.12
C ILE A 253 1.53 13.69 12.34
N GLU A 254 1.51 12.88 13.37
CA GLU A 254 0.40 11.98 13.68
C GLU A 254 0.14 11.89 15.18
N VAL A 255 -1.10 11.61 15.54
CA VAL A 255 -1.55 11.33 16.90
C VAL A 255 -2.46 10.11 16.88
N GLY A 256 -2.23 9.20 17.83
CA GLY A 256 -3.04 8.01 18.04
C GLY A 256 -3.26 7.78 19.54
N ALA A 257 -2.72 6.68 20.08
CA ALA A 257 -2.83 6.43 21.52
C ALA A 257 -2.36 7.66 22.35
N PRO A 258 -3.04 7.98 23.46
CA PRO A 258 -4.06 7.18 24.14
C PRO A 258 -5.50 7.35 23.61
N PHE A 259 -5.69 8.09 22.52
CA PHE A 259 -7.00 8.39 21.96
C PHE A 259 -7.56 7.20 21.16
N ASN A 260 -8.89 7.08 21.14
CA ASN A 260 -9.60 6.18 20.25
C ASN A 260 -9.74 6.82 18.86
N THR A 261 -9.18 6.20 17.82
CA THR A 261 -9.14 6.73 16.45
C THR A 261 -10.54 6.88 15.79
N ILE A 262 -11.60 6.38 16.41
CA ILE A 262 -12.99 6.58 15.98
C ILE A 262 -13.68 7.62 16.85
N GLU A 263 -13.78 7.36 18.16
CA GLU A 263 -14.56 8.18 19.09
C GLU A 263 -13.94 9.57 19.30
N ASP A 264 -12.60 9.63 19.38
CA ASP A 264 -11.85 10.88 19.58
C ASP A 264 -11.38 11.51 18.26
N ASN A 265 -11.96 11.15 17.10
CA ASN A 265 -11.49 11.60 15.79
C ASN A 265 -11.31 13.13 15.69
N GLU A 266 -12.29 13.91 16.16
CA GLU A 266 -12.22 15.37 16.11
C GLU A 266 -11.15 15.93 17.04
N ARG A 267 -11.01 15.35 18.24
CA ARG A 267 -9.95 15.70 19.19
C ARG A 267 -8.57 15.37 18.65
N ILE A 268 -8.41 14.22 18.00
CA ILE A 268 -7.15 13.85 17.32
C ILE A 268 -6.83 14.87 16.23
N ARG A 269 -7.82 15.28 15.42
CA ARG A 269 -7.61 16.32 14.39
C ARG A 269 -7.07 17.62 14.99
N ASP A 270 -7.69 18.11 16.04
CA ASP A 270 -7.29 19.36 16.67
C ASP A 270 -5.89 19.26 17.28
N GLU A 271 -5.57 18.12 17.90
CA GLU A 271 -4.24 17.86 18.47
C GLU A 271 -3.17 17.73 17.36
N VAL A 272 -3.43 16.99 16.27
CA VAL A 272 -2.51 16.91 15.14
C VAL A 272 -2.29 18.28 14.50
N LEU A 273 -3.35 19.10 14.36
CA LEU A 273 -3.24 20.45 13.80
C LEU A 273 -2.37 21.35 14.68
N ARG A 274 -2.49 21.23 16.02
CA ARG A 274 -1.65 21.95 17.00
C ARG A 274 -0.17 21.65 16.80
N HIS A 275 0.17 20.39 16.60
CA HIS A 275 1.52 19.94 16.32
C HIS A 275 2.00 20.28 14.90
N LEU A 276 1.15 20.16 13.90
CA LEU A 276 1.46 20.47 12.49
C LEU A 276 1.92 21.93 12.33
N LEU A 277 1.13 22.86 12.90
CA LEU A 277 1.50 24.28 12.86
C LEU A 277 2.71 24.58 13.73
N GLY A 278 2.96 23.80 14.77
CA GLY A 278 4.20 23.87 15.56
C GLY A 278 5.44 23.45 14.77
N VAL A 279 5.33 22.38 13.97
CA VAL A 279 6.39 21.96 13.04
C VAL A 279 6.63 23.02 11.96
N TRP A 280 5.55 23.61 11.42
CA TRP A 280 5.70 24.70 10.47
C TRP A 280 6.35 25.96 11.10
N ASP A 281 5.99 26.30 12.34
CA ASP A 281 6.65 27.37 13.12
C ASP A 281 8.13 27.11 13.29
N HIS A 282 8.51 25.87 13.64
CA HIS A 282 9.91 25.45 13.73
C HIS A 282 10.64 25.67 12.41
N ILE A 283 10.11 25.16 11.30
CA ILE A 283 10.69 25.32 9.97
C ILE A 283 10.82 26.81 9.60
N LYS A 284 9.82 27.62 9.93
CA LYS A 284 9.72 28.99 9.45
C LYS A 284 10.46 30.01 10.30
N ASN A 285 10.47 29.85 11.62
CA ASN A 285 10.84 30.90 12.54
C ASN A 285 12.10 30.64 13.38
N THR A 286 12.65 29.41 13.40
CA THR A 286 13.87 29.12 14.18
C THR A 286 15.15 29.63 13.52
N GLY A 287 15.12 29.90 12.22
CA GLY A 287 16.31 30.31 11.45
C GLY A 287 17.25 29.16 11.08
N ILE A 288 16.89 27.92 11.42
CA ILE A 288 17.67 26.70 11.10
C ILE A 288 17.46 26.29 9.63
N HIS A 289 16.30 26.60 9.07
CA HIS A 289 15.88 26.16 7.73
C HIS A 289 15.87 27.33 6.72
N ASP A 290 16.22 27.03 5.46
CA ASP A 290 16.08 27.98 4.35
C ASP A 290 14.61 28.10 3.91
N SER A 291 13.82 28.76 4.74
CA SER A 291 12.36 28.85 4.58
C SER A 291 11.82 30.29 4.49
N GLU A 292 12.69 31.32 4.48
CA GLU A 292 12.26 32.72 4.49
C GLU A 292 11.25 33.06 3.37
N LYS A 293 11.47 32.49 2.17
CA LYS A 293 10.62 32.72 0.99
C LYS A 293 9.52 31.67 0.81
N GLN A 294 9.28 30.83 1.82
CA GLN A 294 8.24 29.83 1.83
C GLN A 294 6.99 30.33 2.56
N ALA A 295 5.83 30.01 2.05
CA ALA A 295 4.54 30.24 2.71
C ALA A 295 3.73 28.95 2.74
N LEU A 296 2.76 28.82 3.65
CA LEU A 296 1.78 27.72 3.61
C LEU A 296 0.90 27.88 2.37
N ASP A 297 0.80 26.83 1.58
CA ASP A 297 -0.06 26.73 0.40
C ASP A 297 -1.34 25.94 0.73
N TRP A 298 -1.17 24.85 1.47
CA TRP A 298 -2.27 23.97 1.83
C TRP A 298 -2.02 23.32 3.20
N VAL A 299 -3.10 23.17 3.97
CA VAL A 299 -3.13 22.45 5.25
C VAL A 299 -4.32 21.50 5.23
N GLY A 300 -4.07 20.22 5.49
CA GLY A 300 -5.13 19.22 5.59
C GLY A 300 -6.01 19.44 6.82
N MET A 301 -7.32 19.27 6.65
CA MET A 301 -8.31 19.36 7.72
C MET A 301 -9.04 18.04 7.95
N VAL A 302 -8.83 17.05 7.09
CA VAL A 302 -9.37 15.70 7.21
C VAL A 302 -8.25 14.73 7.54
N LEU A 303 -8.43 13.95 8.60
CA LEU A 303 -7.41 13.00 9.07
C LEU A 303 -7.19 11.85 8.07
N GLY A 304 -5.94 11.60 7.75
CA GLY A 304 -5.48 10.36 7.12
C GLY A 304 -5.31 9.27 8.17
N LYS A 305 -6.30 8.40 8.30
CA LYS A 305 -6.31 7.31 9.29
C LYS A 305 -5.48 6.12 8.83
N ARG A 306 -4.75 5.48 9.76
CA ARG A 306 -3.99 4.24 9.52
C ARG A 306 -4.69 3.02 10.04
N GLU A 307 -5.27 3.09 11.23
CA GLU A 307 -5.87 1.95 11.91
C GLU A 307 -7.12 2.32 12.69
N SER A 308 -8.06 1.38 12.75
CA SER A 308 -9.23 1.40 13.61
C SER A 308 -9.73 -0.04 13.84
N ARG A 309 -11.00 -0.37 13.55
CA ARG A 309 -11.51 -1.74 13.59
C ARG A 309 -10.95 -2.57 12.43
N ARG A 310 -10.68 -3.84 12.71
CA ARG A 310 -10.37 -4.90 11.75
C ARG A 310 -11.43 -5.97 11.91
N LEU A 311 -12.26 -6.14 10.87
CA LEU A 311 -13.34 -7.14 10.87
C LEU A 311 -12.72 -8.55 10.81
N ILE A 312 -13.39 -9.53 11.40
CA ILE A 312 -12.89 -10.89 11.44
C ILE A 312 -13.51 -11.71 10.31
N GLY A 313 -12.64 -12.30 9.52
CA GLY A 313 -12.95 -13.31 8.50
C GLY A 313 -12.74 -14.74 9.01
N ASP A 314 -12.81 -15.71 8.13
CA ASP A 314 -12.48 -17.09 8.46
C ASP A 314 -10.98 -17.34 8.61
N TYR A 315 -10.16 -16.37 8.24
CA TYR A 315 -8.72 -16.34 8.48
C TYR A 315 -8.27 -14.96 8.94
N ILE A 316 -7.32 -14.91 9.87
CA ILE A 316 -6.67 -13.67 10.32
C ILE A 316 -5.23 -13.73 9.82
N LEU A 317 -4.91 -12.91 8.82
CA LEU A 317 -3.55 -12.80 8.28
C LEU A 317 -2.63 -12.17 9.33
N ASN A 318 -1.44 -12.72 9.51
CA ASN A 318 -0.52 -12.36 10.59
C ASN A 318 0.93 -12.19 10.11
N GLN A 319 1.83 -11.71 10.97
CA GLN A 319 3.24 -11.47 10.65
C GLN A 319 3.92 -12.68 10.01
N ASN A 320 3.68 -13.89 10.52
CA ASN A 320 4.35 -15.09 10.04
C ASN A 320 3.98 -15.43 8.59
N ASP A 321 2.73 -15.14 8.19
CA ASP A 321 2.29 -15.31 6.81
C ASP A 321 3.01 -14.33 5.86
N LEU A 322 3.25 -13.10 6.32
CA LEU A 322 3.93 -12.06 5.56
C LEU A 322 5.44 -12.40 5.40
N GLU A 323 6.10 -12.71 6.51
CA GLU A 323 7.55 -13.03 6.53
C GLU A 323 7.88 -14.27 5.70
N SER A 324 7.04 -15.31 5.81
CA SER A 324 7.25 -16.54 5.03
C SER A 324 6.88 -16.42 3.54
N GLY A 325 6.23 -15.31 3.14
CA GLY A 325 5.70 -15.17 1.78
C GLY A 325 4.67 -16.25 1.45
N ARG A 326 3.85 -16.64 2.42
CA ARG A 326 2.92 -17.77 2.30
C ARG A 326 1.99 -17.66 1.09
N ILE A 327 1.88 -18.75 0.35
CA ILE A 327 1.01 -18.87 -0.81
C ILE A 327 -0.25 -19.64 -0.43
N PHE A 328 -1.38 -18.94 -0.32
CA PHE A 328 -2.67 -19.54 0.01
C PHE A 328 -3.36 -20.11 -1.24
N PRO A 329 -4.06 -21.27 -1.14
CA PRO A 329 -4.83 -21.82 -2.26
C PRO A 329 -5.93 -20.86 -2.74
N ASP A 330 -6.60 -20.21 -1.80
CA ASP A 330 -7.71 -19.27 -2.02
C ASP A 330 -7.25 -17.81 -2.13
N ARG A 331 -6.00 -17.58 -2.55
CA ARG A 331 -5.46 -16.23 -2.74
C ARG A 331 -6.16 -15.46 -3.84
N ILE A 332 -6.41 -14.18 -3.59
CA ILE A 332 -7.13 -13.28 -4.50
C ILE A 332 -6.39 -11.96 -4.76
N GLY A 333 -5.25 -11.80 -4.15
CA GLY A 333 -4.40 -10.64 -4.26
C GLY A 333 -3.11 -10.84 -3.47
N TYR A 334 -2.34 -9.79 -3.32
CA TYR A 334 -1.04 -9.83 -2.66
C TYR A 334 -0.70 -8.49 -2.00
N GLY A 335 0.26 -8.53 -1.08
CA GLY A 335 0.95 -7.36 -0.54
C GLY A 335 2.46 -7.53 -0.66
N GLY A 336 3.21 -6.53 -0.20
CA GLY A 336 4.68 -6.53 -0.29
C GLY A 336 5.30 -5.22 0.19
N TRP A 337 4.54 -4.33 0.83
CA TRP A 337 5.09 -3.23 1.61
C TRP A 337 5.70 -3.80 2.88
N PHE A 338 6.79 -3.22 3.39
CA PHE A 338 7.34 -3.63 4.69
C PHE A 338 6.30 -3.50 5.82
N ILE A 339 6.52 -4.17 6.94
CA ILE A 339 5.63 -4.08 8.11
C ILE A 339 5.83 -2.71 8.77
N ASP A 340 5.09 -1.74 8.31
CA ASP A 340 5.14 -0.33 8.68
C ASP A 340 4.26 -0.09 9.92
N VAL A 341 4.81 -0.41 11.09
CA VAL A 341 4.19 -0.14 12.38
C VAL A 341 4.76 1.16 12.92
N HIS A 342 3.88 2.12 13.17
CA HIS A 342 4.25 3.41 13.72
C HIS A 342 4.36 3.37 15.24
N THR A 343 5.17 4.26 15.80
CA THR A 343 5.29 4.40 17.26
C THR A 343 3.96 4.82 17.87
N MET A 344 3.48 4.03 18.83
CA MET A 344 2.24 4.35 19.54
C MET A 344 2.33 5.73 20.20
N GLY A 345 1.27 6.52 20.00
CA GLY A 345 1.23 7.92 20.41
C GLY A 345 1.73 8.91 19.36
N GLY A 346 2.48 8.45 18.35
CA GLY A 346 2.96 9.32 17.27
C GLY A 346 3.86 10.45 17.77
N ILE A 347 3.52 11.71 17.43
CA ILE A 347 4.30 12.89 17.82
C ILE A 347 4.27 13.17 19.34
N LEU A 348 3.30 12.62 20.07
CA LEU A 348 3.24 12.73 21.53
C LEU A 348 4.33 11.92 22.22
N ALA A 349 4.89 10.90 21.57
CA ALA A 349 6.02 10.11 22.06
C ALA A 349 7.35 10.83 21.77
N LYS A 350 7.65 11.89 22.52
CA LYS A 350 8.73 12.86 22.26
C LYS A 350 10.14 12.25 22.15
N ASN A 351 10.42 11.16 22.87
CA ASN A 351 11.75 10.51 22.95
C ASN A 351 11.80 9.19 22.17
N ARG A 352 10.91 8.99 21.22
CA ARG A 352 10.85 7.81 20.33
C ARG A 352 10.82 8.26 18.88
N ALA A 353 11.48 7.51 18.02
CA ALA A 353 11.38 7.73 16.58
C ALA A 353 9.93 7.52 16.09
N PRO A 354 9.57 8.07 14.91
CA PRO A 354 8.24 7.85 14.31
C PRO A 354 7.90 6.38 14.13
N GLU A 355 8.88 5.58 13.78
CA GLU A 355 8.78 4.12 13.66
C GLU A 355 9.78 3.45 14.59
N PRO A 356 9.41 2.36 15.29
CA PRO A 356 10.35 1.61 16.13
C PRO A 356 11.59 1.11 15.36
N SER A 357 11.44 0.82 14.08
CA SER A 357 12.52 0.41 13.18
C SER A 357 13.65 1.45 13.03
N MET A 358 13.37 2.72 13.28
CA MET A 358 14.38 3.80 13.27
C MET A 358 15.18 3.88 14.58
N ASP A 359 14.68 3.30 15.66
CA ASP A 359 15.38 3.22 16.95
C ASP A 359 16.18 1.93 17.10
N ASP A 360 15.74 0.84 16.45
CA ASP A 360 16.30 -0.50 16.57
C ASP A 360 16.57 -1.13 15.18
N PRO A 361 17.84 -1.28 14.76
CA PRO A 361 18.20 -1.92 13.49
C PRO A 361 17.71 -3.38 13.37
N GLU A 362 17.66 -4.16 14.47
CA GLU A 362 17.14 -5.53 14.43
C GLU A 362 15.64 -5.54 14.16
N TYR A 363 14.93 -4.55 14.67
CA TYR A 363 13.51 -4.36 14.37
C TYR A 363 13.30 -4.08 12.87
N TRP A 364 14.16 -3.28 12.26
CA TRP A 364 14.11 -2.97 10.83
C TRP A 364 14.20 -4.25 9.97
N GLU A 365 15.17 -5.14 10.27
CA GLU A 365 15.32 -6.40 9.52
C GLU A 365 14.07 -7.28 9.60
N LYS A 366 13.39 -7.32 10.76
CA LYS A 366 12.15 -8.08 10.95
C LYS A 366 10.94 -7.45 10.23
N THR A 367 10.99 -6.17 9.89
CA THR A 367 9.89 -5.51 9.16
C THR A 367 9.91 -5.79 7.67
N ARG A 368 11.02 -6.26 7.12
CA ARG A 368 11.18 -6.51 5.68
C ARG A 368 10.42 -7.77 5.29
N VAL A 369 9.50 -7.61 4.35
CA VAL A 369 8.71 -8.73 3.82
C VAL A 369 8.81 -8.79 2.31
N ARG A 370 8.70 -10.00 1.79
CA ARG A 370 8.58 -10.27 0.35
C ARG A 370 7.16 -10.09 -0.12
N ILE A 371 6.90 -10.38 -1.39
CA ILE A 371 5.54 -10.54 -1.89
C ILE A 371 4.89 -11.73 -1.17
N TYR A 372 3.76 -11.49 -0.55
CA TYR A 372 2.93 -12.50 0.12
C TYR A 372 1.51 -12.47 -0.43
N SER A 373 0.84 -13.61 -0.45
CA SER A 373 -0.54 -13.69 -0.93
C SER A 373 -1.56 -13.38 0.16
N ILE A 374 -2.71 -12.86 -0.24
CA ILE A 374 -3.84 -12.56 0.65
C ILE A 374 -5.01 -13.47 0.25
N PRO A 375 -5.54 -14.28 1.19
CA PRO A 375 -6.62 -15.23 0.90
C PRO A 375 -8.00 -14.58 0.91
N LEU A 376 -8.95 -15.14 0.17
CA LEU A 376 -10.35 -14.70 0.15
C LEU A 376 -10.96 -14.68 1.56
N ARG A 377 -10.57 -15.61 2.42
CA ARG A 377 -11.04 -15.73 3.81
C ARG A 377 -10.72 -14.51 4.69
N CYS A 378 -9.88 -13.60 4.23
CA CYS A 378 -9.58 -12.35 4.93
C CYS A 378 -10.50 -11.18 4.55
N ILE A 379 -11.33 -11.32 3.49
CA ILE A 379 -12.13 -10.22 2.95
C ILE A 379 -13.64 -10.48 2.95
N TYR A 380 -14.12 -11.40 3.77
CA TYR A 380 -15.54 -11.54 4.09
C TYR A 380 -15.73 -11.79 5.59
N SER A 381 -16.90 -11.39 6.11
CA SER A 381 -17.20 -11.51 7.54
C SER A 381 -17.42 -12.96 7.95
N LYS A 382 -16.88 -13.33 9.12
CA LYS A 382 -17.02 -14.65 9.72
C LYS A 382 -18.48 -14.98 10.09
N ASN A 383 -19.25 -14.00 10.54
CA ASN A 383 -20.59 -14.22 11.08
C ASN A 383 -21.72 -13.49 10.32
N ILE A 384 -21.41 -12.56 9.39
CA ILE A 384 -22.42 -11.91 8.54
C ILE A 384 -22.22 -12.41 7.10
N GLU A 385 -23.16 -13.23 6.62
CA GLU A 385 -22.97 -14.06 5.43
C GLU A 385 -22.94 -13.28 4.11
N ASN A 386 -23.61 -12.12 4.05
CA ASN A 386 -23.64 -11.25 2.86
C ASN A 386 -22.78 -9.99 2.99
N LEU A 387 -21.79 -10.00 3.90
CA LEU A 387 -20.86 -8.90 4.12
C LEU A 387 -19.45 -9.27 3.68
N LEU A 388 -18.91 -8.53 2.72
CA LEU A 388 -17.49 -8.50 2.38
C LEU A 388 -16.86 -7.21 2.94
N MET A 389 -15.54 -7.16 2.95
CA MET A 389 -14.76 -6.00 3.36
C MET A 389 -13.53 -5.83 2.48
N ALA A 390 -13.13 -4.59 2.24
CA ALA A 390 -11.88 -4.29 1.53
C ALA A 390 -11.33 -2.92 1.97
N GLY A 391 -10.06 -2.90 2.30
CA GLY A 391 -9.43 -1.69 2.83
C GLY A 391 -8.60 -2.00 4.06
N ARG A 392 -8.56 -1.06 5.00
CA ARG A 392 -7.85 -1.20 6.27
C ARG A 392 -8.55 -2.11 7.28
N ASP A 393 -9.79 -2.42 7.04
CA ASP A 393 -10.71 -3.17 7.90
C ASP A 393 -10.81 -4.66 7.60
N ILE A 394 -9.94 -5.20 6.73
CA ILE A 394 -9.86 -6.63 6.45
C ILE A 394 -9.36 -7.43 7.67
N SER A 395 -9.50 -8.75 7.60
CA SER A 395 -9.16 -9.67 8.70
C SER A 395 -7.66 -9.93 8.80
N VAL A 396 -7.00 -9.11 9.61
CA VAL A 396 -5.54 -9.14 9.84
C VAL A 396 -5.20 -8.80 11.28
N THR A 397 -4.00 -9.17 11.76
CA THR A 397 -3.46 -8.67 13.03
C THR A 397 -3.03 -7.21 12.92
N HIS A 398 -2.80 -6.54 14.07
CA HIS A 398 -2.22 -5.19 14.10
C HIS A 398 -0.88 -5.12 13.35
N VAL A 399 -0.02 -6.13 13.52
CA VAL A 399 1.29 -6.18 12.88
C VAL A 399 1.15 -6.33 11.37
N ALA A 400 0.36 -7.29 10.90
CA ALA A 400 0.14 -7.52 9.48
C ALA A 400 -0.57 -6.33 8.80
N LEU A 401 -1.42 -5.60 9.54
CA LEU A 401 -2.04 -4.38 9.04
C LEU A 401 -1.00 -3.34 8.58
N GLY A 402 0.17 -3.28 9.23
CA GLY A 402 1.27 -2.40 8.84
C GLY A 402 1.61 -2.50 7.34
N SER A 403 1.52 -3.70 6.78
CA SER A 403 1.77 -3.94 5.35
C SER A 403 0.50 -3.91 4.48
N THR A 404 -0.60 -4.47 4.96
CA THR A 404 -1.81 -4.67 4.14
C THR A 404 -2.65 -3.41 3.96
N ARG A 405 -2.49 -2.38 4.81
CA ARG A 405 -3.25 -1.12 4.77
C ARG A 405 -2.88 -0.20 3.62
N LEU A 406 -1.86 -0.51 2.84
CA LEU A 406 -1.40 0.33 1.74
C LEU A 406 -2.47 0.41 0.64
N MET A 407 -2.66 1.62 0.10
CA MET A 407 -3.84 1.91 -0.72
C MET A 407 -3.90 1.13 -2.03
N LEU A 408 -2.76 0.82 -2.66
CA LEU A 408 -2.76 0.01 -3.89
C LEU A 408 -3.06 -1.46 -3.56
N THR A 409 -2.53 -2.00 -2.46
CA THR A 409 -2.93 -3.33 -1.95
C THR A 409 -4.44 -3.37 -1.64
N CYS A 410 -4.95 -2.34 -0.95
CA CYS A 410 -6.40 -2.23 -0.69
C CYS A 410 -7.22 -2.15 -1.99
N ALA A 411 -6.71 -1.50 -3.04
CA ALA A 411 -7.40 -1.36 -4.32
C ALA A 411 -7.57 -2.70 -5.06
N ILE A 412 -6.52 -3.52 -5.14
CA ILE A 412 -6.63 -4.86 -5.75
C ILE A 412 -7.54 -5.78 -4.94
N LEU A 413 -7.52 -5.68 -3.59
CA LEU A 413 -8.47 -6.41 -2.74
C LEU A 413 -9.91 -5.90 -2.94
N GLY A 414 -10.10 -4.61 -3.20
CA GLY A 414 -11.39 -4.04 -3.59
C GLY A 414 -11.90 -4.67 -4.89
N GLN A 415 -11.07 -4.73 -5.93
CA GLN A 415 -11.44 -5.40 -7.18
C GLN A 415 -11.81 -6.87 -6.93
N ALA A 416 -11.05 -7.58 -6.12
CA ALA A 416 -11.34 -8.96 -5.75
C ALA A 416 -12.67 -9.09 -4.99
N ALA A 417 -12.97 -8.18 -4.05
CA ALA A 417 -14.23 -8.18 -3.31
C ALA A 417 -15.43 -7.92 -4.22
N GLY A 418 -15.35 -6.95 -5.15
CA GLY A 418 -16.39 -6.66 -6.13
C GLY A 418 -16.64 -7.82 -7.10
N THR A 419 -15.58 -8.45 -7.59
CA THR A 419 -15.67 -9.65 -8.45
C THR A 419 -16.30 -10.83 -7.69
N THR A 420 -15.89 -11.05 -6.42
CA THR A 420 -16.47 -12.08 -5.55
C THR A 420 -17.96 -11.84 -5.31
N ALA A 421 -18.34 -10.60 -4.94
CA ALA A 421 -19.75 -10.25 -4.73
C ALA A 421 -20.60 -10.50 -6.00
N SER A 422 -20.07 -10.16 -7.18
CA SER A 422 -20.77 -10.42 -8.44
C SER A 422 -20.95 -11.92 -8.72
N MET A 423 -19.96 -12.74 -8.40
CA MET A 423 -20.06 -14.20 -8.52
C MET A 423 -21.11 -14.76 -7.54
N CYS A 424 -21.13 -14.23 -6.30
CA CYS A 424 -22.12 -14.59 -5.30
C CYS A 424 -23.55 -14.25 -5.78
N VAL A 425 -23.76 -13.05 -6.33
CA VAL A 425 -25.06 -12.64 -6.89
C VAL A 425 -25.51 -13.56 -8.02
N LYS A 426 -24.63 -13.85 -8.98
CA LYS A 426 -24.95 -14.65 -10.17
C LYS A 426 -25.27 -16.11 -9.86
N ARG A 427 -24.59 -16.67 -8.84
CA ARG A 427 -24.73 -18.09 -8.48
C ARG A 427 -25.63 -18.32 -7.27
N ASN A 428 -26.04 -17.26 -6.58
CA ASN A 428 -26.77 -17.30 -5.31
C ASN A 428 -26.04 -18.15 -4.24
N ILE A 429 -24.75 -17.87 -4.04
CA ILE A 429 -23.85 -18.53 -3.09
C ILE A 429 -23.13 -17.51 -2.24
N THR A 430 -22.68 -17.90 -1.05
CA THR A 430 -21.92 -17.04 -0.14
C THR A 430 -20.43 -16.95 -0.52
N PRO A 431 -19.69 -15.92 -0.07
CA PRO A 431 -18.23 -15.86 -0.23
C PRO A 431 -17.52 -17.07 0.41
N ARG A 432 -18.03 -17.59 1.51
CA ARG A 432 -17.51 -18.78 2.21
C ARG A 432 -17.64 -20.04 1.35
N GLU A 433 -18.74 -20.22 0.64
CA GLU A 433 -18.89 -21.33 -0.30
C GLU A 433 -17.89 -21.25 -1.44
N ILE A 434 -17.56 -20.05 -1.92
CA ILE A 434 -16.47 -19.87 -2.89
C ILE A 434 -15.13 -20.28 -2.27
N ALA A 435 -14.81 -19.77 -1.08
CA ALA A 435 -13.53 -20.02 -0.41
C ALA A 435 -13.30 -21.50 -0.07
N SER A 436 -14.37 -22.24 0.23
CA SER A 436 -14.32 -23.66 0.59
C SER A 436 -14.37 -24.62 -0.61
N ASN A 437 -14.55 -24.12 -1.83
CA ASN A 437 -14.68 -24.93 -3.03
C ASN A 437 -13.57 -24.63 -4.04
N ASN A 438 -12.66 -25.58 -4.25
CA ASN A 438 -11.52 -25.43 -5.13
C ASN A 438 -11.86 -25.05 -6.58
N THR A 439 -13.00 -25.53 -7.11
CA THR A 439 -13.46 -25.20 -8.47
C THR A 439 -13.92 -23.74 -8.53
N LEU A 440 -14.66 -23.28 -7.53
CA LEU A 440 -15.17 -21.91 -7.47
C LEU A 440 -14.03 -20.91 -7.22
N ILE A 441 -13.07 -21.24 -6.36
CA ILE A 441 -11.86 -20.42 -6.16
C ILE A 441 -11.05 -20.29 -7.45
N LYS A 442 -10.85 -21.40 -8.16
CA LYS A 442 -10.13 -21.37 -9.44
C LYS A 442 -10.85 -20.50 -10.47
N GLU A 443 -12.17 -20.59 -10.53
CA GLU A 443 -12.98 -19.74 -11.40
C GLU A 443 -12.87 -18.27 -11.04
N LEU A 444 -12.91 -17.91 -9.75
CA LEU A 444 -12.71 -16.55 -9.27
C LEU A 444 -11.31 -16.04 -9.65
N GLN A 445 -10.26 -16.83 -9.41
CA GLN A 445 -8.90 -16.49 -9.77
C GLN A 445 -8.73 -16.26 -11.27
N GLN A 446 -9.30 -17.14 -12.13
CA GLN A 446 -9.26 -16.97 -13.58
C GLN A 446 -10.07 -15.76 -14.04
N THR A 447 -11.16 -15.41 -13.35
CA THR A 447 -11.92 -14.19 -13.62
C THR A 447 -11.10 -12.94 -13.31
N LEU A 448 -10.44 -12.90 -12.16
CA LEU A 448 -9.55 -11.81 -11.77
C LEU A 448 -8.39 -11.63 -12.76
N LEU A 449 -7.74 -12.72 -13.21
CA LEU A 449 -6.69 -12.66 -14.22
C LEU A 449 -7.17 -12.11 -15.57
N LYS A 450 -8.41 -12.42 -15.99
CA LYS A 450 -9.03 -11.86 -17.20
C LYS A 450 -9.27 -10.36 -17.10
N ASP A 451 -9.50 -9.87 -15.89
CA ASP A 451 -9.67 -8.45 -15.58
C ASP A 451 -8.34 -7.77 -15.26
N ASP A 452 -7.22 -8.37 -15.66
CA ASP A 452 -5.85 -7.90 -15.43
C ASP A 452 -5.47 -7.73 -13.95
N CYS A 453 -6.20 -8.36 -13.03
CA CYS A 453 -5.87 -8.36 -11.61
C CYS A 453 -4.90 -9.52 -11.31
N TYR A 454 -3.61 -9.23 -11.29
CA TYR A 454 -2.55 -10.23 -11.09
C TYR A 454 -2.66 -10.91 -9.72
N ILE A 455 -2.47 -12.22 -9.73
CA ILE A 455 -2.42 -13.05 -8.53
C ILE A 455 -1.11 -13.86 -8.56
N PRO A 456 -0.24 -13.78 -7.53
CA PRO A 456 1.04 -14.50 -7.52
C PRO A 456 0.89 -15.99 -7.74
N TYR A 457 1.69 -16.54 -8.65
CA TYR A 457 1.74 -17.97 -8.98
C TYR A 457 0.40 -18.58 -9.43
N VAL A 458 -0.49 -17.78 -10.05
CA VAL A 458 -1.68 -18.27 -10.75
C VAL A 458 -1.49 -18.00 -12.24
N SER A 459 -1.44 -19.07 -13.02
CA SER A 459 -1.34 -18.96 -14.48
C SER A 459 -2.69 -18.69 -15.10
N ASN A 460 -2.74 -17.83 -16.13
CA ASN A 460 -3.94 -17.68 -16.97
C ASN A 460 -4.15 -18.98 -17.78
N GLU A 461 -5.29 -19.62 -17.59
CA GLU A 461 -5.66 -20.86 -18.28
C GLU A 461 -6.70 -20.64 -19.39
N ASP A 462 -7.10 -19.41 -19.67
CA ASP A 462 -8.13 -19.13 -20.69
C ASP A 462 -7.67 -19.55 -22.09
N PRO A 463 -8.32 -20.55 -22.71
CA PRO A 463 -7.98 -20.99 -24.06
C PRO A 463 -8.34 -19.94 -25.13
N LYS A 464 -9.14 -18.92 -24.78
CA LYS A 464 -9.53 -17.81 -25.66
C LYS A 464 -8.55 -16.63 -25.58
N ASP A 465 -7.56 -16.69 -24.71
CA ASP A 465 -6.51 -15.68 -24.64
C ASP A 465 -5.81 -15.54 -26.01
N LEU A 466 -5.92 -14.36 -26.60
CA LEU A 466 -5.40 -14.09 -27.94
C LEU A 466 -3.87 -14.17 -27.99
N ALA A 467 -3.18 -13.85 -26.89
CA ALA A 467 -1.71 -13.94 -26.80
C ALA A 467 -1.20 -15.36 -27.09
N ARG A 468 -1.96 -16.39 -26.71
CA ARG A 468 -1.62 -17.82 -26.95
C ARG A 468 -1.65 -18.21 -28.43
N LYS A 469 -2.33 -17.45 -29.26
CA LYS A 469 -2.53 -17.70 -30.70
C LYS A 469 -1.82 -16.67 -31.59
N SER A 470 -1.24 -15.67 -30.98
CA SER A 470 -0.59 -14.57 -31.70
C SER A 470 0.75 -15.01 -32.29
N LYS A 471 1.02 -14.54 -33.53
CA LYS A 471 2.36 -14.57 -34.09
C LYS A 471 3.07 -13.28 -33.70
N ILE A 472 4.22 -13.40 -33.08
CA ILE A 472 4.99 -12.25 -32.61
C ILE A 472 6.03 -11.91 -33.67
N HIS A 473 6.01 -10.66 -34.16
CA HIS A 473 7.02 -10.08 -35.01
C HIS A 473 7.58 -8.85 -34.32
N VAL A 474 8.89 -8.78 -34.21
CA VAL A 474 9.60 -7.63 -33.65
C VAL A 474 10.45 -6.98 -34.75
N SER A 475 10.44 -5.66 -34.83
CA SER A 475 11.26 -4.91 -35.79
C SER A 475 12.73 -4.85 -35.37
N SER A 476 12.99 -4.94 -34.07
CA SER A 476 14.33 -4.98 -33.47
C SER A 476 14.30 -5.67 -32.12
N THR A 477 15.43 -6.18 -31.69
CA THR A 477 15.69 -6.61 -30.32
C THR A 477 16.81 -5.75 -29.75
N MET A 478 16.70 -5.32 -28.52
CA MET A 478 17.79 -4.66 -27.81
C MET A 478 18.72 -5.74 -27.28
N PRO A 479 19.96 -5.83 -27.77
CA PRO A 479 20.93 -6.71 -27.11
C PRO A 479 21.18 -6.20 -25.69
N LEU A 480 21.18 -7.08 -24.71
CA LEU A 480 21.56 -6.74 -23.35
C LEU A 480 23.09 -6.54 -23.31
N MET A 481 23.52 -5.33 -23.67
CA MET A 481 24.88 -4.86 -23.46
C MET A 481 24.85 -3.81 -22.36
N LEU A 482 25.49 -4.14 -21.24
CA LEU A 482 25.63 -3.20 -20.12
C LEU A 482 26.94 -2.42 -20.32
N GLU A 483 26.80 -1.15 -20.69
CA GLU A 483 27.94 -0.24 -20.76
C GLU A 483 28.26 0.29 -19.35
N PRO A 484 29.53 0.51 -19.01
CA PRO A 484 29.90 1.14 -17.77
C PRO A 484 29.27 2.52 -17.64
N THR A 485 28.65 2.79 -16.48
CA THR A 485 27.97 4.09 -16.23
C THR A 485 28.92 5.15 -15.71
N GLY A 486 30.11 4.74 -15.22
CA GLY A 486 31.04 5.59 -14.49
C GLY A 486 30.70 5.76 -13.01
N GLU A 487 29.61 5.15 -12.55
CA GLU A 487 29.21 5.09 -11.15
C GLU A 487 29.67 3.77 -10.52
N TYR A 488 30.62 3.84 -9.60
CA TYR A 488 31.21 2.67 -8.95
C TYR A 488 30.60 2.45 -7.58
N LEU A 489 30.27 1.19 -7.28
CA LEU A 489 29.91 0.74 -5.93
C LEU A 489 31.15 0.18 -5.25
N SER A 490 31.45 0.65 -4.04
CA SER A 490 32.51 0.11 -3.22
C SER A 490 32.27 -1.37 -2.90
N LEU A 491 33.33 -2.19 -2.95
CA LEU A 491 33.33 -3.59 -2.57
C LEU A 491 33.78 -3.81 -1.10
N GLU A 492 33.78 -2.79 -0.24
CA GLU A 492 33.86 -2.93 1.22
C GLU A 492 32.79 -3.86 1.81
N ARG A 493 31.77 -4.14 1.03
CA ARG A 493 30.69 -5.11 1.33
C ARG A 493 30.40 -5.90 0.10
N ASP A 494 30.02 -7.15 0.27
CA ASP A 494 29.52 -8.00 -0.82
C ASP A 494 28.45 -7.29 -1.63
N ARG A 495 28.58 -7.34 -2.94
CA ARG A 495 27.58 -6.84 -3.88
C ARG A 495 26.97 -8.00 -4.63
N SER A 496 25.65 -8.05 -4.69
CA SER A 496 24.93 -9.16 -5.28
C SER A 496 23.99 -8.69 -6.38
N GLN A 497 23.92 -9.47 -7.45
CA GLN A 497 22.97 -9.24 -8.53
C GLN A 497 22.32 -10.57 -8.93
N ILE A 498 20.98 -10.58 -9.00
CA ILE A 498 20.19 -11.70 -9.52
C ILE A 498 19.95 -11.48 -11.00
N PHE A 499 20.08 -12.51 -11.80
CA PHE A 499 19.81 -12.48 -13.23
C PHE A 499 19.08 -13.76 -13.67
N PRO A 500 18.17 -13.66 -14.68
CA PRO A 500 17.50 -14.81 -15.25
C PRO A 500 18.45 -15.59 -16.17
N VAL A 501 18.28 -16.90 -16.24
CA VAL A 501 19.06 -17.79 -17.09
C VAL A 501 18.14 -18.48 -18.09
N SER A 502 18.38 -18.28 -19.37
CA SER A 502 17.62 -18.89 -20.49
C SER A 502 18.26 -20.17 -21.04
N GLU A 503 19.56 -20.35 -20.81
CA GLU A 503 20.35 -21.47 -21.29
C GLU A 503 20.70 -22.44 -20.16
N ASP A 504 21.08 -23.67 -20.50
CA ASP A 504 21.47 -24.71 -19.52
C ASP A 504 22.93 -24.61 -19.09
N ARG A 505 23.64 -23.57 -19.52
CA ARG A 505 25.05 -23.34 -19.25
C ARG A 505 25.37 -21.85 -19.13
N ILE A 506 26.29 -21.55 -18.20
CA ILE A 506 26.93 -20.23 -18.12
C ILE A 506 28.44 -20.44 -18.34
N ASP A 507 28.94 -19.81 -19.36
CA ASP A 507 30.37 -19.93 -19.70
C ASP A 507 31.20 -18.90 -18.96
N GLU A 508 30.69 -17.64 -18.83
CA GLU A 508 31.48 -16.57 -18.26
C GLU A 508 30.61 -15.47 -17.67
N ILE A 509 31.16 -14.73 -16.70
CA ILE A 509 30.64 -13.47 -16.17
C ILE A 509 31.72 -12.41 -16.34
N TRP A 510 31.32 -11.19 -16.71
CA TRP A 510 32.22 -10.07 -16.84
C TRP A 510 31.81 -8.98 -15.87
N LEU A 511 32.79 -8.43 -15.12
CA LEU A 511 32.61 -7.27 -14.26
C LEU A 511 33.49 -6.12 -14.73
N TYR A 512 32.95 -4.91 -14.76
CA TYR A 512 33.74 -3.70 -14.97
C TYR A 512 34.24 -3.20 -13.62
N VAL A 513 35.55 -3.19 -13.44
CA VAL A 513 36.21 -2.98 -12.15
C VAL A 513 37.16 -1.80 -12.22
N LYS A 514 37.20 -1.01 -11.15
CA LYS A 514 38.23 0.00 -10.90
C LYS A 514 38.91 -0.28 -9.58
N SER A 515 40.23 -0.29 -9.58
CA SER A 515 41.02 -0.54 -8.36
C SER A 515 42.02 0.57 -8.05
N ASN A 516 41.99 1.04 -6.81
CA ASN A 516 42.94 2.00 -6.26
C ASN A 516 44.09 1.30 -5.48
N ILE A 517 44.05 -0.02 -5.35
CA ILE A 517 45.01 -0.85 -4.62
C ILE A 517 45.36 -2.09 -5.43
N ASP A 518 46.44 -2.78 -5.06
CA ASP A 518 46.68 -4.18 -5.46
C ASP A 518 45.84 -5.09 -4.57
N GLY A 519 45.06 -6.00 -5.14
CA GLY A 519 44.16 -6.85 -4.36
C GLY A 519 43.60 -8.03 -5.15
N VAL A 520 42.65 -8.74 -4.54
CA VAL A 520 41.94 -9.86 -5.13
C VAL A 520 40.46 -9.54 -5.23
N ILE A 521 39.85 -9.79 -6.38
CA ILE A 521 38.41 -9.74 -6.57
C ILE A 521 37.86 -11.14 -6.79
N GLY A 522 36.85 -11.55 -6.03
CA GLY A 522 36.17 -12.82 -6.16
C GLY A 522 34.73 -12.67 -6.65
N ILE A 523 34.23 -13.72 -7.29
CA ILE A 523 32.79 -13.88 -7.55
C ILE A 523 32.34 -15.25 -7.05
N GLU A 524 31.16 -15.30 -6.47
CA GLU A 524 30.47 -16.53 -6.13
C GLU A 524 29.16 -16.61 -6.91
N LEU A 525 28.88 -17.73 -7.56
CA LEU A 525 27.62 -18.02 -8.22
C LEU A 525 26.75 -18.88 -7.31
N LEU A 526 25.54 -18.45 -7.04
CA LEU A 526 24.60 -19.13 -6.15
C LEU A 526 23.25 -19.35 -6.87
N PRO A 527 22.48 -20.41 -6.52
CA PRO A 527 21.11 -20.53 -6.99
C PRO A 527 20.23 -19.46 -6.30
N ALA A 528 19.38 -18.81 -7.07
CA ALA A 528 18.33 -17.94 -6.55
C ALA A 528 16.98 -18.60 -6.81
N THR A 529 16.19 -18.82 -5.78
CA THR A 529 14.84 -19.40 -5.88
C THR A 529 13.81 -18.38 -6.35
N ASP A 530 14.06 -17.11 -6.06
CA ASP A 530 13.27 -15.96 -6.48
C ASP A 530 14.12 -14.69 -6.52
N ILE A 531 13.52 -13.57 -6.94
CA ILE A 531 14.21 -12.27 -7.08
C ILE A 531 14.66 -11.65 -5.73
N TRP A 532 14.36 -12.28 -4.60
CA TRP A 532 14.69 -11.82 -3.26
C TRP A 532 15.68 -12.74 -2.54
N SER A 533 16.13 -13.81 -3.17
CA SER A 533 17.03 -14.82 -2.59
C SER A 533 18.48 -14.33 -2.44
N PHE A 534 18.70 -13.22 -1.73
CA PHE A 534 20.05 -12.67 -1.54
C PHE A 534 20.85 -13.35 -0.42
N ASN A 535 20.21 -14.01 0.56
CA ASN A 535 20.88 -14.49 1.77
C ASN A 535 20.47 -15.89 2.27
N GLU A 536 19.52 -16.57 1.63
CA GLU A 536 19.00 -17.84 2.13
C GLU A 536 19.79 -19.03 1.57
N ASN A 537 20.29 -19.88 2.46
CA ASN A 537 20.99 -21.15 2.15
C ASN A 537 22.11 -20.98 1.11
N ARG A 538 23.23 -20.40 1.53
CA ARG A 538 24.39 -20.08 0.69
C ARG A 538 25.06 -21.35 0.12
N VAL A 539 24.45 -21.96 -0.87
CA VAL A 539 25.04 -23.05 -1.64
C VAL A 539 25.81 -22.42 -2.80
N VAL A 540 27.11 -22.31 -2.66
CA VAL A 540 27.99 -21.80 -3.72
C VAL A 540 28.10 -22.83 -4.82
N LEU A 541 27.62 -22.52 -6.03
CA LEU A 541 27.78 -23.37 -7.22
C LEU A 541 29.16 -23.28 -7.82
N LYS A 542 29.74 -22.08 -7.80
CA LYS A 542 31.10 -21.81 -8.32
C LYS A 542 31.66 -20.57 -7.64
N SER A 543 32.93 -20.62 -7.27
CA SER A 543 33.72 -19.47 -6.78
C SER A 543 34.97 -19.30 -7.63
N ILE A 544 35.30 -18.06 -7.98
CA ILE A 544 36.50 -17.73 -8.78
C ILE A 544 37.07 -16.40 -8.29
N GLU A 545 38.39 -16.38 -8.09
CA GLU A 545 39.13 -15.18 -7.69
C GLU A 545 40.12 -14.76 -8.79
N LYS A 546 40.42 -13.46 -8.84
CA LYS A 546 41.40 -12.85 -9.74
C LYS A 546 42.16 -11.73 -9.06
N ASN A 547 43.46 -11.66 -9.33
CA ASN A 547 44.29 -10.55 -8.91
C ASN A 547 43.98 -9.30 -9.75
N VAL A 548 43.93 -8.14 -9.12
CA VAL A 548 43.76 -6.84 -9.74
C VAL A 548 44.85 -5.91 -9.25
N SER A 549 45.49 -5.24 -10.18
CA SER A 549 46.57 -4.29 -9.85
C SER A 549 46.02 -2.89 -9.58
N LYS A 550 46.71 -2.15 -8.73
CA LYS A 550 46.43 -0.74 -8.51
C LYS A 550 46.42 0.07 -9.82
N GLY A 551 45.38 0.88 -10.00
CA GLY A 551 45.19 1.69 -11.20
C GLY A 551 44.48 0.98 -12.34
N PHE A 552 44.09 -0.28 -12.16
CA PHE A 552 43.28 -0.99 -13.16
C PHE A 552 41.90 -0.37 -13.26
N GLU A 553 41.45 -0.18 -14.49
CA GLU A 553 40.07 0.16 -14.80
C GLU A 553 39.68 -0.55 -16.12
N GLY A 554 38.70 -1.46 -16.04
CA GLY A 554 38.30 -2.26 -17.20
C GLY A 554 37.50 -3.51 -16.86
N TRP A 555 37.20 -4.27 -17.91
CA TRP A 555 36.46 -5.54 -17.79
C TRP A 555 37.35 -6.69 -17.29
N ILE A 556 36.86 -7.38 -16.26
CA ILE A 556 37.46 -8.64 -15.77
C ILE A 556 36.52 -9.78 -16.12
N LYS A 557 37.07 -10.77 -16.85
CA LYS A 557 36.36 -11.99 -17.27
C LYS A 557 36.54 -13.10 -16.26
N PHE A 558 35.46 -13.71 -15.80
CA PHE A 558 35.45 -14.89 -14.95
C PHE A 558 34.91 -16.11 -15.74
N ASN A 559 35.71 -17.11 -16.00
CA ASN A 559 35.33 -18.29 -16.75
C ASN A 559 34.64 -19.31 -15.83
N LEU A 560 33.34 -19.44 -15.92
CA LEU A 560 32.53 -20.32 -15.07
C LEU A 560 32.44 -21.75 -15.62
N ASN A 561 32.07 -21.88 -16.90
CA ASN A 561 31.88 -23.18 -17.58
C ASN A 561 31.01 -24.16 -16.77
N ILE A 562 29.86 -23.69 -16.26
CA ILE A 562 28.99 -24.45 -15.37
C ILE A 562 27.63 -24.75 -16.03
N LYS A 563 27.13 -25.98 -15.84
CA LYS A 563 25.74 -26.32 -16.18
C LYS A 563 24.80 -25.82 -15.11
N VAL A 564 23.69 -25.25 -15.54
CA VAL A 564 22.66 -24.66 -14.68
C VAL A 564 21.26 -25.06 -15.15
N ASN A 565 20.25 -24.89 -14.31
CA ASN A 565 18.87 -25.11 -14.72
C ASN A 565 18.30 -23.82 -15.32
N PRO A 566 17.90 -23.79 -16.62
CA PRO A 566 17.44 -22.59 -17.29
C PRO A 566 16.09 -22.06 -16.79
N LYS A 567 15.44 -22.70 -15.84
CA LYS A 567 14.20 -22.22 -15.21
C LYS A 567 14.42 -21.48 -13.89
N ASN A 568 15.66 -21.41 -13.43
CA ASN A 568 16.02 -20.76 -12.17
C ASN A 568 16.70 -19.42 -12.44
N CYS A 569 16.54 -18.48 -11.53
CA CYS A 569 17.41 -17.33 -11.45
C CYS A 569 18.73 -17.72 -10.79
N LEU A 570 19.78 -17.00 -11.09
CA LEU A 570 21.07 -17.13 -10.42
C LEU A 570 21.47 -15.80 -9.80
N LEU A 571 22.18 -15.90 -8.69
CA LEU A 571 22.77 -14.79 -7.97
C LEU A 571 24.28 -14.89 -8.10
N TYR A 572 24.99 -13.83 -8.43
CA TYR A 572 26.41 -13.74 -8.14
C TYR A 572 26.67 -12.69 -7.05
N THR A 573 27.65 -12.94 -6.20
CA THR A 573 28.19 -12.00 -5.24
C THR A 573 29.62 -11.68 -5.63
N SER A 574 30.03 -10.43 -5.50
CA SER A 574 31.42 -10.01 -5.63
C SER A 574 31.94 -9.57 -4.27
N ASP A 575 33.06 -10.12 -3.87
CA ASP A 575 33.80 -9.80 -2.65
C ASP A 575 35.17 -9.24 -3.01
N ALA A 576 35.68 -8.33 -2.20
CA ALA A 576 37.05 -7.87 -2.24
C ALA A 576 37.60 -7.86 -0.82
N ALA A 577 38.75 -8.51 -0.65
CA ALA A 577 39.42 -8.65 0.65
C ALA A 577 39.94 -7.33 1.25
N ASP A 578 39.94 -6.20 0.46
CA ASP A 578 40.58 -4.97 0.86
C ASP A 578 39.81 -3.71 0.43
N GLU A 579 39.87 -2.64 1.24
CA GLU A 579 39.28 -1.33 0.96
C GLU A 579 39.94 -0.68 -0.28
N GLY A 580 39.11 -0.24 -1.26
CA GLY A 580 39.58 0.52 -2.43
C GLY A 580 39.26 -0.09 -3.78
N LEU A 581 38.54 -1.20 -3.85
CA LEU A 581 37.95 -1.77 -5.05
C LEU A 581 36.53 -1.25 -5.28
N GLY A 582 36.22 -0.84 -6.49
CA GLY A 582 34.90 -0.47 -6.93
C GLY A 582 34.45 -1.28 -8.14
N VAL A 583 33.22 -1.72 -8.17
CA VAL A 583 32.61 -2.38 -9.31
C VAL A 583 31.48 -1.53 -9.87
N ASP A 584 31.44 -1.37 -11.19
CA ASP A 584 30.29 -0.84 -11.90
C ASP A 584 29.43 -2.03 -12.36
N LEU A 585 28.28 -2.21 -11.75
CA LEU A 585 27.35 -3.30 -12.07
C LEU A 585 26.48 -2.99 -13.29
N GLY A 586 26.80 -1.92 -14.03
CA GLY A 586 26.14 -1.53 -15.26
C GLY A 586 24.62 -1.46 -15.13
N GLY A 587 24.10 -0.28 -15.02
CA GLY A 587 22.67 -0.11 -15.09
C GLY A 587 22.08 0.75 -13.98
N ARG A 588 21.47 1.83 -14.39
CA ARG A 588 20.54 2.56 -13.54
C ARG A 588 19.54 1.59 -12.94
N ARG A 589 19.15 1.83 -11.70
CA ARG A 589 17.97 1.24 -11.08
C ARG A 589 16.86 1.10 -12.14
N ILE A 590 16.56 -0.12 -12.53
CA ILE A 590 15.32 -0.44 -13.19
C ILE A 590 14.21 -0.41 -12.14
#